data_2f8e47652359a5aab9ba4a2381499fe4
#
_entry.id   2f8e47652359a5aab9ba4a2381499fe4
#
_cell.length_a   1.000
_cell.length_b   1.000
_cell.length_c   1.000
_cell.angle_alpha   90.00
_cell.angle_beta   90.00
_cell.angle_gamma   90.00
#
_symmetry.space_group_name_H-M   'P 1'
#
loop_
_entity.id
_entity.type
_entity.pdbx_description
1 polymer ?
#
loop_
_entity_poly.entity_id
_entity_poly.type
_entity_poly.pdbx_seq_one_letter_code
_entity_poly.pdbx_strand_id
1 'polypeptide(L)'
;MTSYNSIPLTRFAATVSKIIGVDAPEYADTPLDWVCDVMADLCKDGFDRVLIHNPDAMGMFLYEKFPDIFEPVLKHTQITIPFKTVMPSVTPVCFGTMYTGALPSVHGIQAYVKPVIKIDTFFDALIRAGKKVAIIANVNSSMSLIFQERDMDIIICDTVPNVVEKAQELILEDKYDVLCVYTVGYDIKEHRFGPESKEALAAAYREGAVFDQLVSTVKRNWTQHNTLISFSPDHGAHWTKEGALNSKGKPIKGGHGSDSPVDLNILHYMGVVTKKRD
;
A
#
# COMPACT_ATOMS: atom_id res chain seq x y z
N MET A 1 -18.17 -10.42 16.79
CA MET A 1 -18.32 -9.80 15.44
C MET A 1 -17.39 -8.59 15.42
N THR A 2 -16.39 -8.61 14.60
CA THR A 2 -15.50 -7.45 14.41
C THR A 2 -16.32 -6.31 13.79
N SER A 3 -16.33 -5.14 14.40
CA SER A 3 -16.97 -3.94 13.85
C SER A 3 -16.17 -3.44 12.63
N TYR A 4 -16.83 -2.69 11.75
CA TYR A 4 -16.10 -2.01 10.68
C TYR A 4 -15.27 -0.86 11.22
N ASN A 5 -14.08 -0.64 10.64
CA ASN A 5 -13.33 0.59 10.82
C ASN A 5 -14.15 1.78 10.30
N SER A 6 -13.96 2.95 10.88
CA SER A 6 -14.76 4.15 10.55
C SER A 6 -14.07 5.10 9.58
N ILE A 7 -12.76 4.99 9.42
CA ILE A 7 -11.98 5.89 8.56
C ILE A 7 -12.00 5.35 7.12
N PRO A 8 -12.60 6.06 6.15
CA PRO A 8 -12.65 5.57 4.78
C PRO A 8 -11.28 5.70 4.07
N LEU A 9 -10.97 4.71 3.22
CA LEU A 9 -9.72 4.67 2.46
C LEU A 9 -9.55 5.87 1.51
N THR A 10 -10.65 6.53 1.10
CA THR A 10 -10.65 7.75 0.29
C THR A 10 -9.79 8.88 0.89
N ARG A 11 -9.58 8.88 2.21
CA ARG A 11 -8.80 9.91 2.90
C ARG A 11 -7.28 9.70 2.80
N PHE A 12 -6.80 8.55 2.30
CA PHE A 12 -5.37 8.24 2.26
C PHE A 12 -4.59 9.22 1.38
N ALA A 13 -4.99 9.40 0.10
CA ALA A 13 -4.27 10.25 -0.84
C ALA A 13 -4.11 11.69 -0.33
N ALA A 14 -5.20 12.32 0.13
CA ALA A 14 -5.15 13.67 0.68
C ALA A 14 -4.30 13.78 1.95
N THR A 15 -4.33 12.76 2.82
CA THR A 15 -3.50 12.72 4.03
C THR A 15 -2.02 12.69 3.69
N VAL A 16 -1.60 11.78 2.80
CA VAL A 16 -0.19 11.68 2.40
C VAL A 16 0.25 12.95 1.65
N SER A 17 -0.58 13.48 0.75
CA SER A 17 -0.31 14.73 0.04
C SER A 17 -0.05 15.89 1.00
N LYS A 18 -0.93 16.07 2.01
CA LYS A 18 -0.77 17.13 3.02
C LYS A 18 0.50 16.96 3.86
N ILE A 19 0.84 15.72 4.27
CA ILE A 19 2.05 15.42 5.04
C ILE A 19 3.31 15.85 4.27
N ILE A 20 3.37 15.58 2.97
CA ILE A 20 4.55 15.87 2.15
C ILE A 20 4.50 17.25 1.47
N GLY A 21 3.47 18.06 1.76
CA GLY A 21 3.37 19.44 1.29
C GLY A 21 3.06 19.58 -0.20
N VAL A 22 2.29 18.67 -0.79
CA VAL A 22 1.78 18.76 -2.16
C VAL A 22 0.25 18.86 -2.18
N ASP A 23 -0.31 19.42 -3.24
CA ASP A 23 -1.76 19.47 -3.43
C ASP A 23 -2.33 18.06 -3.54
N ALA A 24 -3.50 17.84 -2.94
CA ALA A 24 -4.19 16.57 -3.06
C ALA A 24 -4.75 16.36 -4.49
N PRO A 25 -5.03 15.10 -4.90
CA PRO A 25 -5.78 14.84 -6.13
C PRO A 25 -7.13 15.54 -6.14
N GLU A 26 -7.61 15.92 -7.33
CA GLU A 26 -8.82 16.74 -7.53
C GLU A 26 -10.07 16.18 -6.83
N TYR A 27 -10.25 14.86 -6.85
CA TYR A 27 -11.43 14.18 -6.29
C TYR A 27 -11.19 13.54 -4.93
N ALA A 28 -10.05 13.83 -4.30
CA ALA A 28 -9.71 13.24 -3.01
C ALA A 28 -10.61 13.79 -1.90
N ASP A 29 -10.93 12.90 -0.96
CA ASP A 29 -11.58 13.24 0.30
C ASP A 29 -10.65 14.12 1.17
N THR A 30 -11.18 14.65 2.28
CA THR A 30 -10.41 15.48 3.21
C THR A 30 -9.29 14.68 3.92
N PRO A 31 -8.14 15.29 4.19
CA PRO A 31 -7.05 14.63 4.92
C PRO A 31 -7.42 14.31 6.37
N LEU A 32 -6.71 13.39 6.99
CA LEU A 32 -6.75 13.10 8.42
C LEU A 32 -5.85 14.10 9.17
N ASP A 33 -6.41 15.22 9.60
CA ASP A 33 -5.64 16.31 10.21
C ASP A 33 -4.80 15.83 11.40
N TRP A 34 -5.37 14.99 12.29
CA TRP A 34 -4.63 14.44 13.42
C TRP A 34 -3.38 13.63 13.01
N VAL A 35 -3.43 12.91 11.86
CA VAL A 35 -2.26 12.20 11.33
C VAL A 35 -1.23 13.22 10.83
N CYS A 36 -1.70 14.23 10.09
CA CYS A 36 -0.83 15.28 9.57
C CYS A 36 -0.12 16.04 10.71
N ASP A 37 -0.83 16.36 11.78
CA ASP A 37 -0.29 17.08 12.95
C ASP A 37 0.79 16.24 13.66
N VAL A 38 0.52 14.95 13.91
CA VAL A 38 1.52 14.05 14.51
C VAL A 38 2.75 13.89 13.61
N MET A 39 2.56 13.75 12.30
CA MET A 39 3.69 13.63 11.37
C MET A 39 4.50 14.92 11.28
N ALA A 40 3.87 16.10 11.35
CA ALA A 40 4.53 17.39 11.42
C ALA A 40 5.33 17.57 12.73
N ASP A 41 4.82 17.07 13.84
CA ASP A 41 5.54 17.10 15.14
C ASP A 41 6.76 16.15 15.12
N LEU A 42 6.66 14.99 14.46
CA LEU A 42 7.75 14.03 14.31
C LEU A 42 8.83 14.53 13.34
N CYS A 43 8.46 15.33 12.34
CA CYS A 43 9.38 15.83 11.32
C CYS A 43 9.09 17.31 10.98
N LYS A 44 9.58 18.23 11.83
CA LYS A 44 9.33 19.69 11.71
C LYS A 44 9.90 20.31 10.44
N ASP A 45 10.94 19.72 9.88
CA ASP A 45 11.59 20.21 8.64
C ASP A 45 10.85 19.74 7.37
N GLY A 46 9.74 18.98 7.50
CA GLY A 46 9.00 18.40 6.37
C GLY A 46 9.69 17.18 5.77
N PHE A 47 9.12 16.66 4.68
CA PHE A 47 9.54 15.42 4.05
C PHE A 47 10.07 15.65 2.63
N ASP A 48 11.25 15.09 2.34
CA ASP A 48 11.88 15.13 1.03
C ASP A 48 11.53 13.93 0.18
N ARG A 49 11.43 12.76 0.83
CA ARG A 49 11.25 11.43 0.21
C ARG A 49 10.05 10.68 0.78
N VAL A 50 9.54 9.76 0.00
CA VAL A 50 8.46 8.85 0.42
C VAL A 50 8.78 7.42 -0.01
N LEU A 51 8.62 6.46 0.90
CA LEU A 51 8.62 5.03 0.62
C LEU A 51 7.27 4.44 1.05
N ILE A 52 6.49 3.95 0.11
CA ILE A 52 5.25 3.24 0.38
C ILE A 52 5.43 1.78 -0.01
N HIS A 53 5.28 0.86 0.94
CA HIS A 53 5.16 -0.57 0.67
C HIS A 53 3.68 -0.96 0.71
N ASN A 54 3.20 -1.50 -0.39
CA ASN A 54 1.83 -1.99 -0.55
C ASN A 54 1.81 -3.52 -0.63
N PRO A 55 1.73 -4.24 0.49
CA PRO A 55 1.51 -5.68 0.48
C PRO A 55 0.04 -5.99 0.20
N ASP A 56 -0.22 -6.89 -0.75
CA ASP A 56 -1.57 -7.27 -1.18
C ASP A 56 -2.28 -8.13 -0.12
N ALA A 57 -3.57 -7.84 0.11
CA ALA A 57 -4.53 -8.61 0.90
C ALA A 57 -4.24 -8.73 2.42
N MET A 58 -3.33 -7.94 2.99
CA MET A 58 -2.98 -8.01 4.41
C MET A 58 -3.99 -7.28 5.31
N GLY A 59 -5.17 -7.89 5.52
CA GLY A 59 -6.24 -7.34 6.36
C GLY A 59 -5.89 -7.22 7.85
N MET A 60 -6.67 -6.38 8.56
CA MET A 60 -6.53 -6.14 10.00
C MET A 60 -6.62 -7.42 10.84
N PHE A 61 -7.37 -8.44 10.39
CA PHE A 61 -7.50 -9.71 11.09
C PHE A 61 -6.16 -10.41 11.34
N LEU A 62 -5.16 -10.20 10.46
CA LEU A 62 -3.81 -10.72 10.67
C LEU A 62 -3.14 -10.11 11.89
N TYR A 63 -3.31 -8.80 12.10
CA TYR A 63 -2.80 -8.14 13.30
C TYR A 63 -3.51 -8.62 14.57
N GLU A 64 -4.82 -8.81 14.50
CA GLU A 64 -5.63 -9.26 15.64
C GLU A 64 -5.26 -10.69 16.08
N LYS A 65 -4.92 -11.58 15.15
CA LYS A 65 -4.64 -12.99 15.42
C LYS A 65 -3.16 -13.35 15.51
N PHE A 66 -2.33 -12.64 14.75
CA PHE A 66 -0.90 -12.91 14.56
C PHE A 66 -0.07 -11.62 14.63
N PRO A 67 -0.10 -10.89 15.76
CA PRO A 67 0.52 -9.57 15.89
C PRO A 67 2.02 -9.57 15.59
N ASP A 68 2.71 -10.67 15.84
CA ASP A 68 4.15 -10.82 15.61
C ASP A 68 4.55 -10.60 14.14
N ILE A 69 3.63 -10.81 13.19
CA ILE A 69 3.83 -10.49 11.77
C ILE A 69 4.22 -9.02 11.58
N PHE A 70 3.67 -8.15 12.42
CA PHE A 70 3.81 -6.69 12.29
C PHE A 70 4.92 -6.11 13.18
N GLU A 71 5.60 -6.89 14.02
CA GLU A 71 6.74 -6.39 14.80
C GLU A 71 7.80 -5.68 13.95
N PRO A 72 8.23 -6.23 12.78
CA PRO A 72 9.18 -5.54 11.91
C PRO A 72 8.65 -4.22 11.33
N VAL A 73 7.33 -4.08 11.18
CA VAL A 73 6.67 -2.86 10.72
C VAL A 73 6.59 -1.83 11.86
N LEU A 74 6.10 -2.25 13.03
CA LEU A 74 5.94 -1.41 14.22
C LEU A 74 7.26 -0.85 14.73
N LYS A 75 8.36 -1.55 14.53
CA LYS A 75 9.72 -1.08 14.84
C LYS A 75 10.08 0.24 14.15
N HIS A 76 9.46 0.54 13.02
CA HIS A 76 9.80 1.70 12.19
C HIS A 76 8.70 2.75 12.11
N THR A 77 7.50 2.43 12.56
CA THR A 77 6.34 3.30 12.39
C THR A 77 5.84 3.84 13.73
N GLN A 78 5.27 5.04 13.74
CA GLN A 78 4.79 5.73 14.93
C GLN A 78 3.27 5.84 14.96
N ILE A 79 2.61 5.65 13.82
CA ILE A 79 1.15 5.78 13.68
C ILE A 79 0.58 4.51 13.05
N THR A 80 -0.53 4.03 13.59
CA THR A 80 -1.37 2.99 12.98
C THR A 80 -2.75 3.58 12.70
N ILE A 81 -3.23 3.48 11.45
CA ILE A 81 -4.49 4.07 11.00
C ILE A 81 -5.43 2.94 10.58
N PRO A 82 -6.57 2.75 11.28
CA PRO A 82 -7.54 1.72 10.95
C PRO A 82 -8.47 2.21 9.82
N PHE A 83 -8.10 1.92 8.57
CA PHE A 83 -8.91 2.23 7.42
C PHE A 83 -9.98 1.17 7.15
N LYS A 84 -11.11 1.61 6.61
CA LYS A 84 -12.08 0.79 5.94
C LYS A 84 -11.88 0.96 4.43
N THR A 85 -11.53 -0.13 3.74
CA THR A 85 -11.42 -0.13 2.28
C THR A 85 -12.82 -0.11 1.61
N VAL A 86 -12.88 -0.22 0.30
CA VAL A 86 -14.12 -0.03 -0.48
C VAL A 86 -14.64 -1.34 -1.07
N MET A 87 -15.89 -1.30 -1.53
CA MET A 87 -16.52 -2.43 -2.22
C MET A 87 -16.49 -2.24 -3.75
N PRO A 88 -16.29 -3.35 -4.48
CA PRO A 88 -15.80 -4.65 -4.02
C PRO A 88 -14.34 -4.54 -3.52
N SER A 89 -14.02 -5.24 -2.44
CA SER A 89 -12.68 -5.22 -1.82
C SER A 89 -11.69 -6.08 -2.63
N VAL A 90 -11.38 -5.59 -3.82
CA VAL A 90 -10.45 -6.21 -4.77
C VAL A 90 -9.37 -5.21 -5.18
N THR A 91 -8.18 -5.70 -5.42
CA THR A 91 -6.95 -4.92 -5.62
C THR A 91 -7.10 -3.68 -6.53
N PRO A 92 -7.63 -3.79 -7.78
CA PRO A 92 -7.69 -2.61 -8.66
C PRO A 92 -8.68 -1.54 -8.17
N VAL A 93 -9.75 -1.93 -7.48
CA VAL A 93 -10.74 -1.02 -6.91
C VAL A 93 -10.17 -0.31 -5.68
N CYS A 94 -9.50 -1.07 -4.80
CA CYS A 94 -8.93 -0.55 -3.57
C CYS A 94 -7.75 0.41 -3.86
N PHE A 95 -6.81 0.05 -4.72
CA PHE A 95 -5.73 0.97 -5.12
C PHE A 95 -6.24 2.17 -5.93
N GLY A 96 -7.25 1.98 -6.77
CA GLY A 96 -7.93 3.09 -7.43
C GLY A 96 -8.42 4.11 -6.41
N THR A 97 -9.13 3.66 -5.39
CA THR A 97 -9.61 4.53 -4.29
C THR A 97 -8.46 5.10 -3.46
N MET A 98 -7.48 4.28 -3.08
CA MET A 98 -6.35 4.71 -2.25
C MET A 98 -5.59 5.88 -2.88
N TYR A 99 -5.29 5.79 -4.18
CA TYR A 99 -4.42 6.74 -4.85
C TYR A 99 -5.15 7.87 -5.60
N THR A 100 -6.47 7.78 -5.79
CA THR A 100 -7.28 8.93 -6.24
C THR A 100 -7.91 9.68 -5.08
N GLY A 101 -8.12 9.02 -3.94
CA GLY A 101 -8.95 9.53 -2.85
C GLY A 101 -10.44 9.56 -3.19
N ALA A 102 -10.86 8.98 -4.31
CA ALA A 102 -12.22 8.99 -4.83
C ALA A 102 -12.92 7.62 -4.65
N LEU A 103 -14.25 7.63 -4.64
CA LEU A 103 -15.04 6.40 -4.62
C LEU A 103 -14.94 5.64 -5.96
N PRO A 104 -15.17 4.30 -5.98
CA PRO A 104 -15.13 3.46 -7.18
C PRO A 104 -15.99 3.98 -8.35
N SER A 105 -17.15 4.57 -8.06
CA SER A 105 -18.03 5.18 -9.06
C SER A 105 -17.44 6.43 -9.73
N VAL A 106 -16.48 7.08 -9.07
CA VAL A 106 -15.81 8.30 -9.57
C VAL A 106 -14.53 7.94 -10.33
N HIS A 107 -13.66 7.07 -9.79
CA HIS A 107 -12.44 6.68 -10.48
C HIS A 107 -12.66 5.62 -11.59
N GLY A 108 -13.87 5.07 -11.68
CA GLY A 108 -14.33 4.25 -12.81
C GLY A 108 -14.00 2.75 -12.71
N ILE A 109 -13.28 2.28 -11.71
CA ILE A 109 -13.00 0.85 -11.51
C ILE A 109 -13.95 0.32 -10.44
N GLN A 110 -14.93 -0.51 -10.83
CA GLN A 110 -15.98 -1.03 -9.94
C GLN A 110 -16.01 -2.58 -9.89
N ALA A 111 -15.02 -3.24 -10.49
CA ALA A 111 -14.88 -4.69 -10.54
C ALA A 111 -13.40 -5.07 -10.68
N TYR A 112 -13.10 -6.37 -10.66
CA TYR A 112 -11.73 -6.86 -10.91
C TYR A 112 -11.34 -6.72 -12.39
N VAL A 113 -11.22 -5.47 -12.83
CA VAL A 113 -10.72 -5.05 -14.14
C VAL A 113 -9.61 -4.03 -13.95
N LYS A 114 -8.72 -3.88 -14.91
CA LYS A 114 -7.52 -3.06 -14.77
C LYS A 114 -7.38 -1.99 -15.88
N PRO A 115 -8.41 -1.16 -16.13
CA PRO A 115 -8.26 -0.05 -17.05
C PRO A 115 -7.32 1.02 -16.44
N VAL A 116 -6.69 1.80 -17.28
CA VAL A 116 -5.93 2.97 -16.84
C VAL A 116 -6.88 4.01 -16.24
N ILE A 117 -6.63 4.44 -15.01
CA ILE A 117 -7.40 5.51 -14.33
C ILE A 117 -7.16 6.83 -15.06
N LYS A 118 -8.26 7.53 -15.43
CA LYS A 118 -8.21 8.76 -16.22
C LYS A 118 -8.39 10.04 -15.40
N ILE A 119 -8.83 9.90 -14.16
CA ILE A 119 -8.92 11.05 -13.24
C ILE A 119 -7.59 11.28 -12.52
N ASP A 120 -7.48 12.43 -11.88
CA ASP A 120 -6.31 12.84 -11.12
C ASP A 120 -5.99 11.88 -9.97
N THR A 121 -4.72 11.56 -9.79
CA THR A 121 -4.22 10.64 -8.77
C THR A 121 -3.14 11.28 -7.91
N PHE A 122 -2.81 10.66 -6.79
CA PHE A 122 -1.65 11.04 -5.97
C PHE A 122 -0.36 11.12 -6.79
N PHE A 123 -0.19 10.23 -7.78
CA PHE A 123 0.98 10.27 -8.66
C PHE A 123 0.96 11.50 -9.57
N ASP A 124 -0.20 11.90 -10.11
CA ASP A 124 -0.32 13.13 -10.90
C ASP A 124 -0.02 14.37 -10.05
N ALA A 125 -0.49 14.38 -8.79
CA ALA A 125 -0.19 15.46 -7.84
C ALA A 125 1.32 15.58 -7.56
N LEU A 126 2.01 14.47 -7.37
CA LEU A 126 3.46 14.41 -7.20
C LEU A 126 4.22 14.92 -8.43
N ILE A 127 3.81 14.49 -9.63
CA ILE A 127 4.40 14.94 -10.90
C ILE A 127 4.24 16.44 -11.07
N ARG A 128 3.05 17.00 -10.79
CA ARG A 128 2.81 18.46 -10.81
C ARG A 128 3.70 19.22 -9.82
N ALA A 129 4.02 18.61 -8.69
CA ALA A 129 4.94 19.17 -7.70
C ALA A 129 6.43 18.96 -8.06
N GLY A 130 6.74 18.45 -9.25
CA GLY A 130 8.10 18.21 -9.73
C GLY A 130 8.80 17.01 -9.07
N LYS A 131 8.07 16.12 -8.41
CA LYS A 131 8.64 14.93 -7.76
C LYS A 131 8.88 13.82 -8.78
N LYS A 132 10.01 13.13 -8.65
CA LYS A 132 10.32 11.92 -9.42
C LYS A 132 9.73 10.71 -8.75
N VAL A 133 8.85 10.00 -9.45
CA VAL A 133 8.05 8.90 -8.91
C VAL A 133 8.39 7.60 -9.62
N ALA A 134 8.49 6.49 -8.88
CA ALA A 134 8.48 5.16 -9.45
C ALA A 134 7.52 4.22 -8.70
N ILE A 135 6.82 3.39 -9.47
CA ILE A 135 6.10 2.21 -8.98
C ILE A 135 6.92 0.98 -9.35
N ILE A 136 7.21 0.12 -8.39
CA ILE A 136 7.86 -1.17 -8.60
C ILE A 136 6.82 -2.26 -8.31
N ALA A 137 6.49 -3.06 -9.32
CA ALA A 137 5.37 -4.00 -9.21
C ALA A 137 5.57 -5.26 -10.07
N ASN A 138 4.85 -6.32 -9.72
CA ASN A 138 4.84 -7.53 -10.55
C ASN A 138 4.13 -7.30 -11.90
N VAL A 139 4.57 -8.03 -12.90
CA VAL A 139 3.97 -8.05 -14.24
C VAL A 139 2.47 -8.37 -14.18
N ASN A 140 1.66 -7.66 -14.98
CA ASN A 140 0.20 -7.80 -15.06
C ASN A 140 -0.54 -7.56 -13.74
N SER A 141 0.10 -6.96 -12.75
CA SER A 141 -0.53 -6.56 -11.48
C SER A 141 -1.42 -5.33 -11.63
N SER A 142 -2.28 -5.07 -10.66
CA SER A 142 -3.12 -3.86 -10.68
C SER A 142 -2.27 -2.60 -10.68
N MET A 143 -1.24 -2.52 -9.82
CA MET A 143 -0.34 -1.36 -9.73
C MET A 143 0.45 -1.12 -11.01
N SER A 144 0.81 -2.18 -11.77
CA SER A 144 1.54 -2.02 -13.04
C SER A 144 0.66 -1.60 -14.21
N LEU A 145 -0.67 -1.65 -14.08
CA LEU A 145 -1.59 -1.41 -15.21
C LEU A 145 -2.47 -0.17 -15.02
N ILE A 146 -3.09 0.01 -13.84
CA ILE A 146 -4.11 1.06 -13.67
C ILE A 146 -3.53 2.48 -13.57
N PHE A 147 -2.22 2.63 -13.34
CA PHE A 147 -1.53 3.92 -13.24
C PHE A 147 -0.62 4.24 -14.44
N GLN A 148 -0.74 3.48 -15.55
CA GLN A 148 -0.03 3.79 -16.80
C GLN A 148 -0.42 5.16 -17.38
N GLU A 149 0.30 5.59 -18.42
CA GLU A 149 0.07 6.84 -19.14
C GLU A 149 0.33 8.12 -18.30
N ARG A 150 1.23 8.04 -17.32
CA ARG A 150 1.72 9.16 -16.50
C ARG A 150 3.21 9.37 -16.70
N ASP A 151 3.68 10.59 -16.50
CA ASP A 151 5.12 10.93 -16.59
C ASP A 151 5.87 10.46 -15.31
N MET A 152 5.89 9.15 -15.12
CA MET A 152 6.59 8.46 -14.04
C MET A 152 7.08 7.09 -14.51
N ASP A 153 8.00 6.49 -13.76
CA ASP A 153 8.51 5.17 -14.07
C ASP A 153 7.64 4.07 -13.44
N ILE A 154 7.21 3.09 -14.25
CA ILE A 154 6.60 1.85 -13.78
C ILE A 154 7.56 0.70 -14.09
N ILE A 155 8.21 0.19 -13.06
CA ILE A 155 9.23 -0.85 -13.15
C ILE A 155 8.58 -2.20 -12.90
N ILE A 156 8.54 -3.02 -13.94
CA ILE A 156 7.85 -4.31 -13.93
C ILE A 156 8.86 -5.41 -13.64
N CYS A 157 8.54 -6.25 -12.65
CA CYS A 157 9.34 -7.39 -12.22
C CYS A 157 8.56 -8.70 -12.35
N ASP A 158 9.25 -9.79 -12.65
CA ASP A 158 8.61 -11.10 -12.85
C ASP A 158 8.21 -11.79 -11.55
N THR A 159 8.95 -11.53 -10.46
CA THR A 159 8.75 -12.20 -9.16
C THR A 159 8.77 -11.20 -8.01
N VAL A 160 8.17 -11.57 -6.87
CA VAL A 160 8.23 -10.73 -5.65
C VAL A 160 9.67 -10.47 -5.18
N PRO A 161 10.59 -11.46 -5.13
CA PRO A 161 11.99 -11.17 -4.83
C PRO A 161 12.62 -10.10 -5.73
N ASN A 162 12.36 -10.14 -7.04
CA ASN A 162 12.86 -9.14 -7.99
C ASN A 162 12.29 -7.74 -7.73
N VAL A 163 11.01 -7.63 -7.27
CA VAL A 163 10.42 -6.35 -6.84
C VAL A 163 11.22 -5.77 -5.68
N VAL A 164 11.53 -6.58 -4.68
CA VAL A 164 12.26 -6.14 -3.48
C VAL A 164 13.70 -5.75 -3.81
N GLU A 165 14.39 -6.57 -4.58
CA GLU A 165 15.76 -6.30 -5.05
C GLU A 165 15.83 -5.00 -5.84
N LYS A 166 14.90 -4.82 -6.81
CA LYS A 166 14.83 -3.60 -7.60
C LYS A 166 14.52 -2.37 -6.76
N ALA A 167 13.61 -2.47 -5.80
CA ALA A 167 13.33 -1.36 -4.89
C ALA A 167 14.58 -0.95 -4.08
N GLN A 168 15.38 -1.92 -3.62
CA GLN A 168 16.64 -1.62 -2.93
C GLN A 168 17.68 -0.97 -3.86
N GLU A 169 17.81 -1.44 -5.10
CA GLU A 169 18.69 -0.80 -6.10
C GLU A 169 18.30 0.67 -6.31
N LEU A 170 17.00 0.97 -6.46
CA LEU A 170 16.53 2.35 -6.68
C LEU A 170 16.72 3.24 -5.44
N ILE A 171 16.65 2.69 -4.23
CA ILE A 171 17.03 3.41 -3.01
C ILE A 171 18.52 3.75 -3.04
N LEU A 172 19.38 2.82 -3.50
CA LEU A 172 20.83 3.05 -3.62
C LEU A 172 21.17 4.09 -4.70
N GLU A 173 20.43 4.11 -5.81
CA GLU A 173 20.61 5.08 -6.88
C GLU A 173 20.21 6.50 -6.47
N ASP A 174 19.37 6.66 -5.44
CA ASP A 174 18.84 7.94 -4.92
C ASP A 174 18.26 8.88 -6.00
N LYS A 175 17.63 8.27 -7.02
CA LYS A 175 17.10 8.99 -8.20
C LYS A 175 15.68 9.51 -8.00
N TYR A 176 14.87 8.82 -7.17
CA TYR A 176 13.45 9.08 -7.02
C TYR A 176 13.13 9.76 -5.70
N ASP A 177 12.14 10.64 -5.72
CA ASP A 177 11.57 11.26 -4.52
C ASP A 177 10.54 10.36 -3.85
N VAL A 178 9.81 9.56 -4.67
CA VAL A 178 8.75 8.67 -4.19
C VAL A 178 8.88 7.29 -4.81
N LEU A 179 8.96 6.26 -3.97
CA LEU A 179 8.94 4.86 -4.36
C LEU A 179 7.70 4.19 -3.79
N CYS A 180 6.86 3.61 -4.67
CA CYS A 180 5.77 2.72 -4.31
C CYS A 180 6.15 1.29 -4.67
N VAL A 181 6.26 0.42 -3.67
CA VAL A 181 6.69 -0.98 -3.82
C VAL A 181 5.48 -1.87 -3.56
N TYR A 182 5.01 -2.57 -4.59
CA TYR A 182 3.86 -3.46 -4.50
C TYR A 182 4.26 -4.93 -4.55
N THR A 183 3.83 -5.69 -3.57
CA THR A 183 4.13 -7.12 -3.41
C THR A 183 2.85 -7.95 -3.29
N VAL A 184 2.80 -9.10 -3.96
CA VAL A 184 1.63 -9.99 -4.03
C VAL A 184 1.86 -11.33 -3.29
N GLY A 185 2.89 -11.37 -2.45
CA GLY A 185 3.35 -12.64 -1.85
C GLY A 185 2.29 -13.31 -1.00
N TYR A 186 1.63 -12.56 -0.14
CA TYR A 186 0.59 -13.07 0.75
C TYR A 186 -0.68 -13.44 -0.04
N ASP A 187 -1.17 -12.56 -0.93
CA ASP A 187 -2.38 -12.78 -1.73
C ASP A 187 -2.32 -14.08 -2.53
N ILE A 188 -1.20 -14.37 -3.22
CA ILE A 188 -1.01 -15.63 -3.95
C ILE A 188 -1.14 -16.85 -3.04
N LYS A 189 -0.65 -16.76 -1.80
CA LYS A 189 -0.66 -17.88 -0.87
C LYS A 189 -2.02 -18.05 -0.19
N GLU A 190 -2.66 -16.92 0.18
CA GLU A 190 -3.99 -16.97 0.78
C GLU A 190 -5.01 -17.57 -0.19
N HIS A 191 -5.01 -17.17 -1.45
CA HIS A 191 -5.87 -17.76 -2.47
C HIS A 191 -5.69 -19.27 -2.60
N ARG A 192 -4.46 -19.74 -2.60
CA ARG A 192 -4.17 -21.16 -2.83
C ARG A 192 -4.39 -22.04 -1.62
N PHE A 193 -4.02 -21.56 -0.44
CA PHE A 193 -3.94 -22.39 0.78
C PHE A 193 -4.91 -21.95 1.87
N GLY A 194 -5.51 -20.76 1.76
CA GLY A 194 -6.34 -20.10 2.75
C GLY A 194 -5.57 -19.06 3.57
N PRO A 195 -6.25 -18.00 4.05
CA PRO A 195 -5.59 -16.81 4.62
C PRO A 195 -4.80 -17.08 5.91
N GLU A 196 -5.17 -18.12 6.67
CA GLU A 196 -4.50 -18.48 7.93
C GLU A 196 -3.70 -19.80 7.80
N SER A 197 -3.43 -20.27 6.58
CA SER A 197 -2.59 -21.43 6.35
C SER A 197 -1.12 -21.14 6.68
N LYS A 198 -0.34 -22.19 6.96
CA LYS A 198 1.11 -22.05 7.21
C LYS A 198 1.83 -21.33 6.08
N GLU A 199 1.43 -21.62 4.84
CA GLU A 199 2.00 -21.04 3.63
C GLU A 199 1.66 -19.56 3.49
N ALA A 200 0.43 -19.17 3.80
CA ALA A 200 0.00 -17.78 3.77
C ALA A 200 0.63 -16.98 4.92
N LEU A 201 0.61 -17.51 6.14
CA LEU A 201 1.25 -16.85 7.29
C LEU A 201 2.76 -16.68 7.07
N ALA A 202 3.46 -17.68 6.52
CA ALA A 202 4.87 -17.54 6.18
C ALA A 202 5.12 -16.43 5.13
N ALA A 203 4.19 -16.20 4.22
CA ALA A 203 4.26 -15.09 3.28
C ALA A 203 3.97 -13.75 3.97
N ALA A 204 2.98 -13.68 4.86
CA ALA A 204 2.69 -12.48 5.65
C ALA A 204 3.87 -12.05 6.53
N TYR A 205 4.55 -12.98 7.22
CA TYR A 205 5.80 -12.70 7.94
C TYR A 205 6.89 -12.13 7.02
N ARG A 206 6.95 -12.63 5.79
CA ARG A 206 7.91 -12.13 4.79
C ARG A 206 7.59 -10.69 4.37
N GLU A 207 6.32 -10.31 4.25
CA GLU A 207 5.93 -8.92 3.93
C GLU A 207 6.40 -7.95 5.03
N GLY A 208 6.24 -8.29 6.30
CA GLY A 208 6.80 -7.51 7.41
C GLY A 208 8.32 -7.39 7.34
N ALA A 209 9.02 -8.49 7.05
CA ALA A 209 10.48 -8.51 6.90
C ALA A 209 10.95 -7.69 5.69
N VAL A 210 10.20 -7.70 4.58
CA VAL A 210 10.49 -6.86 3.40
C VAL A 210 10.42 -5.39 3.76
N PHE A 211 9.40 -4.97 4.51
CA PHE A 211 9.31 -3.59 4.96
C PHE A 211 10.51 -3.18 5.82
N ASP A 212 10.90 -4.00 6.83
CA ASP A 212 12.12 -3.76 7.65
C ASP A 212 13.37 -3.64 6.77
N GLN A 213 13.51 -4.51 5.77
CA GLN A 213 14.64 -4.50 4.84
C GLN A 213 14.69 -3.21 4.00
N LEU A 214 13.56 -2.80 3.43
CA LEU A 214 13.46 -1.57 2.64
C LEU A 214 13.75 -0.33 3.49
N VAL A 215 13.13 -0.22 4.67
CA VAL A 215 13.36 0.91 5.60
C VAL A 215 14.81 0.93 6.11
N SER A 216 15.39 -0.23 6.38
CA SER A 216 16.81 -0.35 6.76
C SER A 216 17.72 0.13 5.63
N THR A 217 17.36 -0.11 4.37
CA THR A 217 18.12 0.39 3.21
C THR A 217 17.96 1.91 3.08
N VAL A 218 16.75 2.46 3.28
CA VAL A 218 16.52 3.92 3.35
C VAL A 218 17.38 4.57 4.44
N LYS A 219 17.37 4.03 5.67
CA LYS A 219 18.15 4.56 6.81
C LYS A 219 19.66 4.62 6.55
N ARG A 220 20.17 3.71 5.70
CA ARG A 220 21.60 3.69 5.35
C ARG A 220 21.95 4.63 4.20
N ASN A 221 21.04 4.87 3.27
CA ASN A 221 21.37 5.51 1.99
C ASN A 221 20.73 6.90 1.83
N TRP A 222 19.48 7.12 2.25
CA TRP A 222 18.82 8.43 2.18
C TRP A 222 19.11 9.28 3.41
N THR A 223 20.39 9.32 3.80
CA THR A 223 20.83 9.95 5.06
C THR A 223 20.68 11.47 5.07
N GLN A 224 20.56 12.09 3.91
CA GLN A 224 20.37 13.55 3.75
C GLN A 224 18.89 13.93 3.62
N HIS A 225 17.97 12.97 3.69
CA HIS A 225 16.54 13.16 3.44
C HIS A 225 15.69 12.79 4.65
N ASN A 226 14.66 13.61 4.90
CA ASN A 226 13.55 13.22 5.75
C ASN A 226 12.59 12.38 4.92
N THR A 227 12.38 11.13 5.30
CA THR A 227 11.58 10.18 4.53
C THR A 227 10.32 9.79 5.30
N LEU A 228 9.16 9.98 4.66
CA LEU A 228 7.91 9.35 5.06
C LEU A 228 7.97 7.88 4.65
N ILE A 229 7.74 6.98 5.59
CA ILE A 229 7.62 5.55 5.31
C ILE A 229 6.21 5.07 5.62
N SER A 230 5.67 4.19 4.76
CA SER A 230 4.33 3.63 4.96
C SER A 230 4.25 2.17 4.55
N PHE A 231 3.58 1.36 5.39
CA PHE A 231 3.15 0.00 5.08
C PHE A 231 1.63 0.04 4.93
N SER A 232 1.13 -0.12 3.71
CA SER A 232 -0.24 0.24 3.34
C SER A 232 -0.89 -0.84 2.48
N PRO A 233 -1.46 -1.89 3.09
CA PRO A 233 -2.25 -2.90 2.39
C PRO A 233 -3.54 -2.30 1.82
N ASP A 234 -4.13 -2.98 0.85
CA ASP A 234 -5.30 -2.52 0.10
C ASP A 234 -6.63 -3.13 0.56
N HIS A 235 -6.65 -4.40 0.95
CA HIS A 235 -7.81 -5.11 1.48
C HIS A 235 -7.38 -6.29 2.36
N GLY A 236 -8.36 -7.00 2.92
CA GLY A 236 -8.16 -8.24 3.64
C GLY A 236 -8.56 -9.47 2.83
N ALA A 237 -8.63 -10.63 3.49
CA ALA A 237 -8.96 -11.90 2.87
C ALA A 237 -9.73 -12.81 3.83
N HIS A 238 -10.59 -13.68 3.28
CA HIS A 238 -11.40 -14.64 4.04
C HIS A 238 -11.27 -16.06 3.49
N TRP A 239 -11.65 -17.05 4.29
CA TRP A 239 -11.79 -18.43 3.83
C TRP A 239 -12.96 -18.58 2.86
N THR A 240 -12.71 -19.15 1.68
CA THR A 240 -13.77 -19.50 0.73
C THR A 240 -14.50 -20.78 1.16
N LYS A 241 -15.69 -21.00 0.58
CA LYS A 241 -16.44 -22.25 0.75
C LYS A 241 -15.66 -23.42 0.11
N GLU A 242 -15.85 -24.62 0.65
CA GLU A 242 -15.28 -25.85 0.07
C GLU A 242 -15.70 -25.99 -1.40
N GLY A 243 -14.73 -26.34 -2.25
CA GLY A 243 -14.94 -26.48 -3.69
C GLY A 243 -14.99 -25.16 -4.48
N ALA A 244 -14.69 -24.02 -3.85
CA ALA A 244 -14.64 -22.74 -4.57
C ALA A 244 -13.57 -22.75 -5.68
N LEU A 245 -13.90 -22.11 -6.80
CA LEU A 245 -13.03 -21.96 -7.96
C LEU A 245 -12.83 -20.48 -8.28
N ASN A 246 -11.63 -20.11 -8.74
CA ASN A 246 -11.40 -18.77 -9.29
C ASN A 246 -11.99 -18.63 -10.71
N SER A 247 -11.89 -17.45 -11.30
CA SER A 247 -12.37 -17.13 -12.65
C SER A 247 -11.78 -18.01 -13.78
N LYS A 248 -10.65 -18.71 -13.50
CA LYS A 248 -9.98 -19.64 -14.42
C LYS A 248 -10.31 -21.11 -14.12
N GLY A 249 -11.30 -21.38 -13.25
CA GLY A 249 -11.72 -22.73 -12.86
C GLY A 249 -10.71 -23.48 -11.97
N LYS A 250 -9.76 -22.81 -11.33
CA LYS A 250 -8.78 -23.42 -10.41
C LYS A 250 -9.29 -23.36 -8.98
N PRO A 251 -9.12 -24.45 -8.18
CA PRO A 251 -9.50 -24.47 -6.77
C PRO A 251 -8.80 -23.36 -5.98
N ILE A 252 -9.57 -22.70 -5.11
CA ILE A 252 -9.08 -21.70 -4.16
C ILE A 252 -9.61 -22.01 -2.76
N LYS A 253 -8.85 -21.63 -1.73
CA LYS A 253 -9.22 -21.76 -0.33
C LYS A 253 -9.39 -20.44 0.38
N GLY A 254 -8.80 -19.38 -0.15
CA GLY A 254 -8.99 -18.02 0.30
C GLY A 254 -9.49 -17.13 -0.83
N GLY A 255 -10.00 -15.96 -0.46
CA GLY A 255 -10.52 -14.95 -1.38
C GLY A 255 -10.84 -13.66 -0.67
N HIS A 256 -11.25 -12.68 -1.44
CA HIS A 256 -11.60 -11.34 -0.99
C HIS A 256 -12.71 -10.78 -1.89
N GLY A 257 -13.14 -9.53 -1.68
CA GLY A 257 -14.19 -8.91 -2.49
C GLY A 257 -15.56 -8.90 -1.83
N SER A 258 -15.67 -9.42 -0.60
CA SER A 258 -16.91 -9.40 0.18
C SER A 258 -17.03 -8.11 1.02
N ASP A 259 -18.25 -7.85 1.51
CA ASP A 259 -18.54 -6.74 2.43
C ASP A 259 -18.24 -7.07 3.90
N SER A 260 -17.54 -8.18 4.16
CA SER A 260 -17.21 -8.58 5.53
C SER A 260 -16.13 -7.67 6.16
N PRO A 261 -16.16 -7.46 7.49
CA PRO A 261 -15.10 -6.73 8.18
C PRO A 261 -13.69 -7.31 7.95
N VAL A 262 -13.59 -8.63 7.70
CA VAL A 262 -12.31 -9.30 7.45
C VAL A 262 -11.66 -8.83 6.15
N ASP A 263 -12.48 -8.57 5.11
CA ASP A 263 -12.01 -8.05 3.83
C ASP A 263 -11.85 -6.53 3.84
N LEU A 264 -12.72 -5.82 4.59
CA LEU A 264 -12.80 -4.36 4.52
C LEU A 264 -11.91 -3.63 5.53
N ASN A 265 -11.60 -4.24 6.68
CA ASN A 265 -10.75 -3.61 7.69
C ASN A 265 -9.27 -3.84 7.39
N ILE A 266 -8.53 -2.77 7.24
CA ILE A 266 -7.08 -2.77 7.03
C ILE A 266 -6.39 -1.82 8.01
N LEU A 267 -5.12 -2.05 8.26
CA LEU A 267 -4.28 -1.15 9.05
C LEU A 267 -3.17 -0.59 8.17
N HIS A 268 -3.09 0.74 8.08
CA HIS A 268 -1.94 1.41 7.52
C HIS A 268 -1.02 1.88 8.64
N TYR A 269 0.27 1.71 8.43
CA TYR A 269 1.30 2.10 9.38
C TYR A 269 2.17 3.17 8.74
N MET A 270 2.39 4.28 9.45
CA MET A 270 3.22 5.38 8.95
C MET A 270 4.31 5.74 9.96
N GLY A 271 5.44 6.17 9.44
CA GLY A 271 6.57 6.58 10.26
C GLY A 271 7.53 7.50 9.54
N VAL A 272 8.55 7.92 10.28
CA VAL A 272 9.56 8.87 9.83
C VAL A 272 10.95 8.26 9.92
N VAL A 273 11.74 8.43 8.87
CA VAL A 273 13.19 8.30 8.91
C VAL A 273 13.76 9.71 8.74
N THR A 274 14.33 10.26 9.82
CA THR A 274 14.91 11.61 9.77
C THR A 274 16.30 11.60 9.15
N LYS A 275 16.63 12.67 8.43
CA LYS A 275 18.00 12.93 7.96
C LYS A 275 18.97 12.93 9.14
N LYS A 276 20.20 12.47 8.90
CA LYS A 276 21.26 12.58 9.89
C LYS A 276 21.63 14.06 10.06
N ARG A 277 21.72 14.51 11.30
CA ARG A 277 22.31 15.81 11.60
C ARG A 277 23.82 15.63 11.63
N ASP A 278 24.53 16.48 10.92
CA ASP A 278 26.00 16.58 10.98
C ASP A 278 26.48 16.94 12.39
#